data_1782e43190647960b61fcee923468475
#
_entry.id   1782e43190647960b61fcee923468475
#
_cell.length_a   1.000
_cell.length_b   1.000
_cell.length_c   1.000
_cell.angle_alpha   90.00
_cell.angle_beta   90.00
_cell.angle_gamma   90.00
#
_symmetry.space_group_name_H-M   'P 1'
#
loop_
_entity.id
_entity.type
_entity.pdbx_description
1 polymer ?
#
loop_
_entity_poly.entity_id
_entity_poly.type
_entity_poly.pdbx_seq_one_letter_code
_entity_poly.pdbx_strand_id
1 'polypeptide(L)'
;MSAPWQFGDLQMFGYDVIMADPPWNFELYSEAGAGKSAQAHYDTMTLAEICALRVGDLAGGDCLLLLWCCEWIPPAVRQEVLDRWGFTYKTTIIWRKITRAGKVRMGPGYRARTMHEPIILATVGNPQHTAFPSIVDGVAREHSRKPDEFYRLVEASTAGARRADLFSRQRRPGWDAFGNEADKFRSQALEAAE
;
A
#
# COMPACT_ATOMS: atom_id res chain seq x y z
N MET A 1 -8.93 -4.52 29.37
CA MET A 1 -8.65 -3.16 28.84
C MET A 1 -8.47 -3.31 27.34
N SER A 2 -9.22 -2.57 26.50
CA SER A 2 -9.03 -2.57 25.05
C SER A 2 -7.67 -1.91 24.73
N ALA A 3 -6.92 -2.49 23.77
CA ALA A 3 -5.69 -1.86 23.29
C ALA A 3 -5.98 -0.44 22.77
N PRO A 4 -5.05 0.52 22.95
CA PRO A 4 -5.23 1.87 22.45
C PRO A 4 -5.40 1.87 20.92
N TRP A 5 -6.11 2.88 20.40
CA TRP A 5 -6.28 3.06 18.96
C TRP A 5 -4.93 3.34 18.30
N GLN A 6 -4.63 2.60 17.19
CA GLN A 6 -3.30 2.59 16.60
C GLN A 6 -3.13 3.56 15.42
N PHE A 7 -4.24 4.08 14.87
CA PHE A 7 -4.23 4.82 13.60
C PHE A 7 -4.51 6.32 13.75
N GLY A 8 -4.11 6.92 14.87
CA GLY A 8 -4.22 8.36 15.10
C GLY A 8 -5.65 8.87 14.89
N ASP A 9 -5.82 9.84 13.99
CA ASP A 9 -7.11 10.49 13.72
C ASP A 9 -8.02 9.69 12.76
N LEU A 10 -7.58 8.54 12.25
CA LEU A 10 -8.42 7.73 11.36
C LEU A 10 -9.64 7.19 12.12
N GLN A 11 -10.78 7.21 11.44
CA GLN A 11 -12.05 6.82 12.04
C GLN A 11 -12.24 5.31 12.03
N MET A 12 -12.56 4.75 13.19
CA MET A 12 -12.94 3.34 13.33
C MET A 12 -14.20 3.05 12.51
N PHE A 13 -14.22 1.93 11.77
CA PHE A 13 -15.32 1.48 10.90
C PHE A 13 -15.79 2.52 9.88
N GLY A 14 -14.89 3.41 9.48
CA GLY A 14 -15.22 4.57 8.66
C GLY A 14 -14.85 4.48 7.19
N TYR A 15 -14.20 3.41 6.71
CA TYR A 15 -13.63 3.38 5.36
C TYR A 15 -14.22 2.29 4.48
N ASP A 16 -14.50 2.68 3.23
CA ASP A 16 -14.94 1.79 2.16
C ASP A 16 -13.75 1.24 1.38
N VAL A 17 -12.62 1.95 1.41
CA VAL A 17 -11.36 1.55 0.76
C VAL A 17 -10.19 1.80 1.70
N ILE A 18 -9.35 0.79 1.88
CA ILE A 18 -8.08 0.90 2.60
C ILE A 18 -6.96 0.51 1.66
N MET A 19 -5.99 1.40 1.46
CA MET A 19 -4.72 1.08 0.82
C MET A 19 -3.65 1.00 1.90
N ALA A 20 -2.88 -0.09 1.92
CA ALA A 20 -1.84 -0.31 2.91
C ALA A 20 -0.55 -0.77 2.24
N ASP A 21 0.57 -0.17 2.64
CA ASP A 21 1.92 -0.50 2.18
C ASP A 21 2.84 -0.67 3.39
N PRO A 22 2.69 -1.77 4.15
CA PRO A 22 3.47 -1.98 5.36
C PRO A 22 4.97 -1.94 5.05
N PRO A 23 5.79 -1.41 5.96
CA PRO A 23 7.23 -1.37 5.80
C PRO A 23 7.82 -2.76 6.11
N TRP A 24 7.65 -3.69 5.17
CA TRP A 24 8.06 -5.09 5.29
C TRP A 24 9.53 -5.21 5.68
N ASN A 25 9.81 -5.93 6.77
CA ASN A 25 11.17 -6.32 7.12
C ASN A 25 11.57 -7.59 6.36
N PHE A 26 12.77 -7.62 5.80
CA PHE A 26 13.30 -8.76 5.06
C PHE A 26 14.81 -8.88 5.25
N GLU A 27 15.29 -10.12 5.22
CA GLU A 27 16.71 -10.40 5.28
C GLU A 27 17.39 -10.06 3.95
N LEU A 28 18.53 -9.38 4.04
CA LEU A 28 19.36 -9.05 2.89
C LEU A 28 20.32 -10.21 2.60
N TYR A 29 20.40 -10.63 1.34
CA TYR A 29 21.34 -11.66 0.91
C TYR A 29 22.80 -11.17 0.83
N SER A 30 23.06 -9.88 0.94
CA SER A 30 24.43 -9.32 0.97
C SER A 30 24.49 -7.92 1.54
N GLU A 31 25.61 -7.58 2.20
CA GLU A 31 25.90 -6.24 2.69
C GLU A 31 25.92 -5.18 1.59
N ALA A 32 26.31 -5.54 0.37
CA ALA A 32 26.28 -4.65 -0.79
C ALA A 32 24.86 -4.17 -1.19
N GLY A 33 23.83 -4.86 -0.73
CA GLY A 33 22.42 -4.48 -0.89
C GLY A 33 21.91 -3.51 0.19
N ALA A 34 22.62 -3.35 1.31
CA ALA A 34 22.15 -2.63 2.49
C ALA A 34 21.76 -1.17 2.18
N GLY A 35 22.57 -0.44 1.43
CA GLY A 35 22.28 0.96 1.06
C GLY A 35 21.08 1.16 0.12
N LYS A 36 20.52 0.08 -0.44
CA LYS A 36 19.33 0.10 -1.32
C LYS A 36 18.13 -0.58 -0.69
N SER A 37 18.25 -1.04 0.56
CA SER A 37 17.17 -1.71 1.28
C SER A 37 16.21 -0.72 1.92
N ALA A 38 14.99 -1.19 2.24
CA ALA A 38 14.02 -0.41 2.99
C ALA A 38 14.57 0.02 4.36
N GLN A 39 15.32 -0.87 5.03
CA GLN A 39 15.95 -0.62 6.35
C GLN A 39 16.93 0.56 6.36
N ALA A 40 17.52 0.90 5.21
CA ALA A 40 18.40 2.08 5.10
C ALA A 40 17.63 3.40 4.99
N HIS A 41 16.31 3.35 4.79
CA HIS A 41 15.51 4.53 4.49
C HIS A 41 14.40 4.81 5.51
N TYR A 42 13.93 3.80 6.25
CA TYR A 42 12.90 3.93 7.28
C TYR A 42 12.85 2.69 8.18
N ASP A 43 12.22 2.82 9.35
CA ASP A 43 12.00 1.72 10.28
C ASP A 43 11.08 0.67 9.65
N THR A 44 11.54 -0.58 9.61
CA THR A 44 10.76 -1.72 9.11
C THR A 44 10.00 -2.39 10.25
N MET A 45 8.91 -3.08 9.92
CA MET A 45 8.11 -3.85 10.87
C MET A 45 8.29 -5.35 10.62
N THR A 46 8.34 -6.11 11.70
CA THR A 46 8.30 -7.58 11.65
C THR A 46 6.92 -8.05 11.19
N LEU A 47 6.81 -9.28 10.70
CA LEU A 47 5.53 -9.88 10.35
C LEU A 47 4.55 -9.87 11.54
N ALA A 48 5.05 -10.18 12.75
CA ALA A 48 4.23 -10.17 13.95
C ALA A 48 3.64 -8.79 14.26
N GLU A 49 4.42 -7.72 14.10
CA GLU A 49 3.95 -6.34 14.27
C GLU A 49 2.93 -5.95 13.20
N ILE A 50 3.16 -6.32 11.92
CA ILE A 50 2.20 -6.07 10.83
C ILE A 50 0.89 -6.82 11.10
N CYS A 51 0.95 -8.09 11.48
CA CYS A 51 -0.23 -8.89 11.83
C CYS A 51 -0.98 -8.39 13.08
N ALA A 52 -0.29 -7.71 13.99
CA ALA A 52 -0.90 -7.14 15.20
C ALA A 52 -1.65 -5.83 14.95
N LEU A 53 -1.51 -5.23 13.76
CA LEU A 53 -2.26 -4.04 13.38
C LEU A 53 -3.75 -4.36 13.22
N ARG A 54 -4.59 -3.50 13.77
CA ARG A 54 -6.05 -3.66 13.75
C ARG A 54 -6.67 -3.02 12.50
N VAL A 55 -6.13 -3.35 11.31
CA VAL A 55 -6.58 -2.74 10.04
C VAL A 55 -8.05 -3.05 9.75
N GLY A 56 -8.54 -4.23 10.15
CA GLY A 56 -9.95 -4.58 10.04
C GLY A 56 -10.89 -3.63 10.80
N ASP A 57 -10.42 -3.00 11.87
CA ASP A 57 -11.23 -2.04 12.64
C ASP A 57 -11.40 -0.69 11.93
N LEU A 58 -10.66 -0.43 10.86
CA LEU A 58 -10.89 0.73 9.99
C LEU A 58 -12.01 0.47 8.97
N ALA A 59 -12.23 -0.82 8.62
CA ALA A 59 -13.17 -1.19 7.57
C ALA A 59 -14.62 -0.89 7.97
N GLY A 60 -15.36 -0.24 7.09
CA GLY A 60 -16.82 -0.24 7.10
C GLY A 60 -17.37 -1.66 6.86
N GLY A 61 -18.70 -1.82 6.86
CA GLY A 61 -19.32 -3.13 6.65
C GLY A 61 -18.94 -3.79 5.32
N ASP A 62 -18.75 -2.99 4.28
CA ASP A 62 -18.27 -3.39 2.95
C ASP A 62 -17.00 -2.59 2.64
N CYS A 63 -15.85 -3.26 2.59
CA CYS A 63 -14.56 -2.57 2.44
C CYS A 63 -13.61 -3.31 1.51
N LEU A 64 -12.96 -2.54 0.62
CA LEU A 64 -11.91 -2.98 -0.28
C LEU A 64 -10.54 -2.71 0.33
N LEU A 65 -9.72 -3.74 0.44
CA LEU A 65 -8.29 -3.61 0.80
C LEU A 65 -7.41 -3.74 -0.44
N LEU A 66 -6.47 -2.81 -0.58
CA LEU A 66 -5.40 -2.81 -1.57
C LEU A 66 -4.06 -2.91 -0.83
N LEU A 67 -3.60 -4.14 -0.61
CA LEU A 67 -2.37 -4.42 0.14
C LEU A 67 -1.17 -4.48 -0.81
N TRP A 68 -0.28 -3.52 -0.72
CA TRP A 68 0.99 -3.50 -1.44
C TRP A 68 1.97 -4.49 -0.85
N CYS A 69 2.56 -5.29 -1.72
CA CYS A 69 3.53 -6.31 -1.35
C CYS A 69 4.78 -6.19 -2.20
N CYS A 70 5.90 -6.70 -1.67
CA CYS A 70 7.07 -6.97 -2.47
C CYS A 70 6.97 -8.38 -3.06
N GLU A 71 7.51 -8.59 -4.26
CA GLU A 71 7.42 -9.89 -4.95
C GLU A 71 8.02 -11.04 -4.14
N TRP A 72 9.08 -10.77 -3.40
CA TRP A 72 9.79 -11.74 -2.57
C TRP A 72 9.07 -12.11 -1.24
N ILE A 73 7.95 -11.44 -0.88
CA ILE A 73 7.11 -11.86 0.25
C ILE A 73 6.35 -13.13 -0.15
N PRO A 74 6.55 -14.26 0.56
CA PRO A 74 5.88 -15.52 0.22
C PRO A 74 4.34 -15.38 0.26
N PRO A 75 3.61 -16.09 -0.61
CA PRO A 75 2.14 -16.06 -0.61
C PRO A 75 1.51 -16.41 0.75
N ALA A 76 2.08 -17.38 1.48
CA ALA A 76 1.60 -17.74 2.82
C ALA A 76 1.68 -16.59 3.82
N VAL A 77 2.74 -15.77 3.76
CA VAL A 77 2.92 -14.59 4.61
C VAL A 77 1.87 -13.52 4.27
N ARG A 78 1.62 -13.31 2.98
CA ARG A 78 0.57 -12.38 2.52
C ARG A 78 -0.81 -12.83 3.00
N GLN A 79 -1.09 -14.13 2.92
CA GLN A 79 -2.35 -14.70 3.39
C GLN A 79 -2.51 -14.55 4.92
N GLU A 80 -1.45 -14.81 5.70
CA GLU A 80 -1.47 -14.62 7.15
C GLU A 80 -1.85 -13.18 7.53
N VAL A 81 -1.30 -12.18 6.87
CA VAL A 81 -1.67 -10.78 7.11
C VAL A 81 -3.15 -10.53 6.81
N LEU A 82 -3.66 -11.04 5.68
CA LEU A 82 -5.08 -10.90 5.34
C LEU A 82 -5.99 -11.52 6.39
N ASP A 83 -5.66 -12.74 6.84
CA ASP A 83 -6.43 -13.47 7.86
C ASP A 83 -6.45 -12.71 9.20
N ARG A 84 -5.30 -12.16 9.61
CA ARG A 84 -5.19 -11.36 10.84
C ARG A 84 -5.95 -10.03 10.77
N TRP A 85 -6.00 -9.44 9.58
CA TRP A 85 -6.72 -8.19 9.36
C TRP A 85 -8.22 -8.42 9.05
N GLY A 86 -8.64 -9.67 8.88
CA GLY A 86 -10.04 -10.04 8.64
C GLY A 86 -10.52 -9.85 7.20
N PHE A 87 -9.60 -9.82 6.23
CA PHE A 87 -9.92 -9.65 4.81
C PHE A 87 -9.82 -10.96 4.04
N THR A 88 -10.70 -11.14 3.07
CA THR A 88 -10.71 -12.29 2.16
C THR A 88 -10.04 -11.93 0.85
N TYR A 89 -8.98 -12.67 0.47
CA TYR A 89 -8.31 -12.54 -0.83
C TYR A 89 -9.29 -12.68 -2.01
N LYS A 90 -9.15 -11.84 -3.02
CA LYS A 90 -9.92 -11.92 -4.27
C LYS A 90 -9.03 -12.09 -5.49
N THR A 91 -8.03 -11.23 -5.67
CA THR A 91 -7.12 -11.27 -6.82
C THR A 91 -5.86 -10.45 -6.52
N THR A 92 -4.95 -10.42 -7.49
CA THR A 92 -3.75 -9.58 -7.44
C THR A 92 -3.70 -8.67 -8.66
N ILE A 93 -3.44 -7.39 -8.43
CA ILE A 93 -3.16 -6.39 -9.45
C ILE A 93 -1.64 -6.20 -9.50
N ILE A 94 -1.08 -6.02 -10.67
CA ILE A 94 0.35 -5.79 -10.86
C ILE A 94 0.59 -4.33 -11.22
N TRP A 95 1.32 -3.59 -10.38
CA TRP A 95 1.91 -2.33 -10.81
C TRP A 95 3.19 -2.62 -11.59
N ARG A 96 3.16 -2.40 -12.92
CA ARG A 96 4.35 -2.44 -13.76
C ARG A 96 5.06 -1.09 -13.69
N LYS A 97 6.31 -1.10 -13.23
CA LYS A 97 7.12 0.13 -13.07
C LYS A 97 7.61 0.63 -14.41
N ILE A 98 7.26 1.86 -14.74
CA ILE A 98 7.75 2.54 -15.94
C ILE A 98 8.56 3.80 -15.58
N THR A 99 9.41 4.24 -16.49
CA THR A 99 10.09 5.55 -16.45
C THR A 99 9.14 6.64 -16.94
N ARG A 100 9.49 7.92 -16.73
CA ARG A 100 8.75 9.06 -17.33
C ARG A 100 8.67 9.00 -18.85
N ALA A 101 9.62 8.31 -19.50
CA ALA A 101 9.64 8.09 -20.95
C ALA A 101 8.83 6.85 -21.39
N GLY A 102 8.05 6.23 -20.50
CA GLY A 102 7.22 5.06 -20.80
C GLY A 102 7.97 3.73 -20.94
N LYS A 103 9.29 3.69 -20.69
CA LYS A 103 10.07 2.45 -20.75
C LYS A 103 9.93 1.68 -19.44
N VAL A 104 9.88 0.34 -19.50
CA VAL A 104 9.87 -0.50 -18.31
C VAL A 104 11.12 -0.23 -17.45
N ARG A 105 10.91 0.05 -16.16
CA ARG A 105 12.01 0.27 -15.21
C ARG A 105 12.43 -1.04 -14.59
N MET A 106 13.69 -1.39 -14.78
CA MET A 106 14.30 -2.57 -14.17
C MET A 106 14.93 -2.20 -12.82
N GLY A 107 14.47 -2.85 -11.76
CA GLY A 107 15.00 -2.69 -10.39
C GLY A 107 16.10 -3.71 -10.06
N PRO A 108 16.50 -3.80 -8.77
CA PRO A 108 17.43 -4.80 -8.29
C PRO A 108 16.80 -6.20 -8.27
N GLY A 109 17.63 -7.23 -8.04
CA GLY A 109 17.20 -8.61 -7.86
C GLY A 109 18.31 -9.57 -8.24
N TYR A 110 18.57 -10.57 -7.40
CA TYR A 110 19.65 -11.54 -7.60
C TYR A 110 19.26 -12.65 -8.60
N ARG A 111 18.07 -13.23 -8.46
CA ARG A 111 17.56 -14.29 -9.36
C ARG A 111 16.68 -13.75 -10.46
N ALA A 112 15.83 -12.77 -10.13
CA ALA A 112 15.00 -12.05 -11.08
C ALA A 112 15.02 -10.56 -10.76
N ARG A 113 15.12 -9.72 -11.80
CA ARG A 113 15.13 -8.26 -11.65
C ARG A 113 13.69 -7.76 -11.46
N THR A 114 13.46 -7.00 -10.40
CA THR A 114 12.14 -6.46 -10.08
C THR A 114 11.73 -5.39 -11.08
N MET A 115 10.63 -5.59 -11.78
CA MET A 115 10.04 -4.63 -12.71
C MET A 115 8.61 -4.26 -12.33
N HIS A 116 8.08 -4.87 -11.28
CA HIS A 116 6.70 -4.69 -10.83
C HIS A 116 6.59 -4.82 -9.30
N GLU A 117 5.43 -4.49 -8.78
CA GLU A 117 5.00 -4.83 -7.42
C GLU A 117 3.57 -5.40 -7.46
N PRO A 118 3.31 -6.49 -6.74
CA PRO A 118 1.96 -7.02 -6.58
C PRO A 118 1.18 -6.21 -5.55
N ILE A 119 -0.09 -5.96 -5.86
CA ILE A 119 -1.07 -5.35 -4.98
C ILE A 119 -2.20 -6.34 -4.80
N ILE A 120 -2.36 -6.86 -3.60
CA ILE A 120 -3.43 -7.79 -3.29
C ILE A 120 -4.72 -7.02 -3.13
N LEU A 121 -5.74 -7.42 -3.87
CA LEU A 121 -7.11 -6.99 -3.69
C LEU A 121 -7.82 -8.01 -2.81
N ALA A 122 -8.31 -7.55 -1.66
CA ALA A 122 -9.05 -8.35 -0.69
C ALA A 122 -10.27 -7.56 -0.19
N THR A 123 -11.26 -8.23 0.39
CA THR A 123 -12.50 -7.56 0.83
C THR A 123 -12.98 -8.05 2.19
N VAL A 124 -13.68 -7.16 2.89
CA VAL A 124 -14.69 -7.48 3.90
C VAL A 124 -16.04 -7.16 3.25
N GLY A 125 -17.05 -8.02 3.44
CA GLY A 125 -18.36 -7.84 2.81
C GLY A 125 -18.32 -7.86 1.29
N ASN A 126 -19.11 -7.00 0.66
CA ASN A 126 -19.28 -6.91 -0.80
C ASN A 126 -19.16 -5.45 -1.29
N PRO A 127 -17.96 -4.85 -1.22
CA PRO A 127 -17.74 -3.47 -1.63
C PRO A 127 -18.05 -3.26 -3.12
N GLN A 128 -18.72 -2.16 -3.41
CA GLN A 128 -19.07 -1.79 -4.77
C GLN A 128 -17.92 -1.02 -5.43
N HIS A 129 -17.44 -1.51 -6.54
CA HIS A 129 -16.42 -0.85 -7.36
C HIS A 129 -16.49 -1.31 -8.82
N THR A 130 -15.97 -0.52 -9.74
CA THR A 130 -15.74 -0.99 -11.10
C THR A 130 -14.49 -1.89 -11.14
N ALA A 131 -14.45 -2.83 -12.08
CA ALA A 131 -13.34 -3.76 -12.21
C ALA A 131 -12.02 -3.04 -12.48
N PHE A 132 -10.97 -3.47 -11.76
CA PHE A 132 -9.60 -3.01 -11.99
C PHE A 132 -8.95 -3.79 -13.14
N PRO A 133 -8.09 -3.15 -13.97
CA PRO A 133 -7.20 -3.91 -14.84
C PRO A 133 -6.20 -4.72 -14.01
N SER A 134 -5.86 -5.92 -14.45
CA SER A 134 -4.92 -6.78 -13.74
C SER A 134 -3.47 -6.28 -13.77
N ILE A 135 -3.14 -5.38 -14.70
CA ILE A 135 -1.84 -4.71 -14.80
C ILE A 135 -2.07 -3.21 -14.95
N VAL A 136 -1.33 -2.42 -14.17
CA VAL A 136 -1.36 -0.96 -14.20
C VAL A 136 0.06 -0.45 -14.44
N ASP A 137 0.25 0.34 -15.48
CA ASP A 137 1.50 1.07 -15.69
C ASP A 137 1.50 2.32 -14.80
N GLY A 138 2.57 2.51 -14.06
CA GLY A 138 2.74 3.70 -13.24
C GLY A 138 4.20 4.13 -13.16
N VAL A 139 4.42 5.44 -13.21
CA VAL A 139 5.76 6.00 -13.14
C VAL A 139 6.38 5.70 -11.78
N ALA A 140 7.51 4.99 -11.79
CA ALA A 140 8.28 4.77 -10.57
C ALA A 140 8.98 6.07 -10.16
N ARG A 141 8.61 6.58 -8.99
CA ARG A 141 9.09 7.83 -8.39
C ARG A 141 10.18 7.55 -7.35
N GLU A 142 10.25 8.35 -6.33
CA GLU A 142 11.14 8.19 -5.19
C GLU A 142 10.86 6.87 -4.47
N HIS A 143 11.80 6.42 -3.65
CA HIS A 143 11.68 5.13 -2.96
C HIS A 143 10.38 5.02 -2.15
N SER A 144 9.67 3.90 -2.30
CA SER A 144 8.40 3.60 -1.62
C SER A 144 7.26 4.60 -1.87
N ARG A 145 7.34 5.44 -2.90
CA ARG A 145 6.26 6.34 -3.29
C ARG A 145 5.38 5.70 -4.36
N LYS A 146 4.12 5.44 -4.01
CA LYS A 146 3.13 4.84 -4.91
C LYS A 146 2.86 5.73 -6.13
N PRO A 147 2.60 5.16 -7.33
CA PRO A 147 2.37 5.94 -8.55
C PRO A 147 1.02 6.66 -8.51
N ASP A 148 0.97 7.88 -9.05
CA ASP A 148 -0.25 8.68 -9.11
C ASP A 148 -1.33 8.03 -9.98
N GLU A 149 -0.91 7.26 -10.98
CA GLU A 149 -1.78 6.50 -11.88
C GLU A 149 -2.65 5.51 -11.10
N PHE A 150 -2.07 4.86 -10.08
CA PHE A 150 -2.82 3.90 -9.26
C PHE A 150 -3.83 4.60 -8.36
N TYR A 151 -3.47 5.73 -7.73
CA TYR A 151 -4.44 6.51 -6.96
C TYR A 151 -5.63 6.95 -7.80
N ARG A 152 -5.37 7.53 -8.99
CA ARG A 152 -6.44 7.94 -9.93
C ARG A 152 -7.34 6.78 -10.36
N LEU A 153 -6.75 5.60 -10.59
CA LEU A 153 -7.50 4.40 -10.91
C LEU A 153 -8.43 3.99 -9.76
N VAL A 154 -7.92 3.96 -8.52
CA VAL A 154 -8.73 3.63 -7.33
C VAL A 154 -9.85 4.64 -7.15
N GLU A 155 -9.56 5.94 -7.24
CA GLU A 155 -10.53 7.02 -7.13
C GLU A 155 -11.67 6.90 -8.16
N ALA A 156 -11.32 6.62 -9.42
CA ALA A 156 -12.29 6.42 -10.49
C ALA A 156 -13.13 5.14 -10.30
N SER A 157 -12.49 4.06 -9.81
CA SER A 157 -13.17 2.77 -9.61
C SER A 157 -14.06 2.72 -8.37
N THR A 158 -13.87 3.63 -7.41
CA THR A 158 -14.56 3.68 -6.12
C THR A 158 -15.13 5.07 -5.87
N ALA A 159 -15.90 5.62 -6.82
CA ALA A 159 -16.46 6.95 -6.71
C ALA A 159 -17.33 7.10 -5.45
N GLY A 160 -17.18 8.21 -4.72
CA GLY A 160 -17.91 8.48 -3.48
C GLY A 160 -17.41 7.75 -2.23
N ALA A 161 -16.46 6.80 -2.37
CA ALA A 161 -15.93 6.04 -1.25
C ALA A 161 -15.07 6.91 -0.29
N ARG A 162 -15.11 6.60 1.01
CA ARG A 162 -14.15 7.10 2.01
C ARG A 162 -12.91 6.23 1.99
N ARG A 163 -11.74 6.85 1.84
CA ARG A 163 -10.48 6.16 1.59
C ARG A 163 -9.45 6.45 2.67
N ALA A 164 -8.77 5.40 3.16
CA ALA A 164 -7.59 5.51 4.01
C ALA A 164 -6.34 5.02 3.28
N ASP A 165 -5.21 5.71 3.45
CA ASP A 165 -3.88 5.32 2.96
C ASP A 165 -2.95 5.12 4.15
N LEU A 166 -2.69 3.85 4.49
CA LEU A 166 -1.84 3.46 5.60
C LEU A 166 -0.39 3.36 5.16
N PHE A 167 0.52 3.80 6.02
CA PHE A 167 1.95 3.93 5.76
C PHE A 167 2.22 4.89 4.59
N SER A 168 1.34 5.89 4.48
CA SER A 168 1.43 6.90 3.45
C SER A 168 2.70 7.75 3.61
N ARG A 169 3.25 8.18 2.47
CA ARG A 169 4.36 9.15 2.43
C ARG A 169 3.94 10.49 1.84
N GLN A 170 2.65 10.64 1.56
CA GLN A 170 2.09 11.84 0.96
C GLN A 170 0.60 11.96 1.31
N ARG A 171 0.18 13.11 1.86
CA ARG A 171 -1.24 13.42 1.97
C ARG A 171 -1.82 13.75 0.59
N ARG A 172 -3.07 13.33 0.37
CA ARG A 172 -3.80 13.55 -0.88
C ARG A 172 -5.24 13.97 -0.60
N PRO A 173 -5.82 14.88 -1.40
CA PRO A 173 -7.26 15.15 -1.34
C PRO A 173 -8.05 13.84 -1.54
N GLY A 174 -9.10 13.63 -0.73
CA GLY A 174 -9.97 12.45 -0.80
C GLY A 174 -9.39 11.18 -0.18
N TRP A 175 -8.27 11.27 0.55
CA TRP A 175 -7.65 10.19 1.31
C TRP A 175 -7.28 10.65 2.71
N ASP A 176 -7.73 9.93 3.71
CA ASP A 176 -7.22 10.06 5.07
C ASP A 176 -5.92 9.28 5.19
N ALA A 177 -4.82 9.92 5.58
CA ALA A 177 -3.49 9.34 5.57
C ALA A 177 -2.98 9.04 6.97
N PHE A 178 -2.38 7.86 7.14
CA PHE A 178 -1.66 7.46 8.35
C PHE A 178 -0.27 6.93 7.99
N GLY A 179 0.77 7.40 8.68
CA GLY A 179 2.15 6.95 8.53
C GLY A 179 3.13 7.97 9.08
N ASN A 180 4.29 7.50 9.53
CA ASN A 180 5.33 8.35 10.12
C ASN A 180 5.91 9.37 9.12
N GLU A 181 5.77 9.13 7.83
CA GLU A 181 6.26 9.98 6.75
C GLU A 181 5.12 10.57 5.88
N ALA A 182 3.88 10.66 6.40
CA ALA A 182 2.71 11.10 5.63
C ALA A 182 2.85 12.50 5.02
N ASP A 183 3.72 13.33 5.57
CA ASP A 183 3.99 14.70 5.11
C ASP A 183 5.33 14.85 4.35
N LYS A 184 6.02 13.73 4.05
CA LYS A 184 7.34 13.76 3.40
C LYS A 184 7.30 14.33 1.99
N PHE A 185 6.24 14.03 1.24
CA PHE A 185 6.03 14.54 -0.11
C PHE A 185 4.75 15.35 -0.16
N ARG A 186 4.84 16.67 -0.29
CA ARG A 186 3.64 17.51 -0.49
C ARG A 186 3.06 17.29 -1.88
N SER A 187 1.74 17.30 -2.00
CA SER A 187 1.08 17.29 -3.31
C SER A 187 1.06 18.72 -3.85
N GLN A 188 1.28 18.91 -5.16
CA GLN A 188 1.18 20.22 -5.82
C GLN A 188 -0.20 20.87 -5.62
N ALA A 189 -1.26 20.06 -5.41
CA ALA A 189 -2.60 20.55 -5.13
C ALA A 189 -2.75 21.15 -3.72
N LEU A 190 -1.92 20.75 -2.75
CA LEU A 190 -1.90 21.35 -1.41
C LEU A 190 -1.04 22.61 -1.39
N GLU A 191 0.02 22.70 -2.19
CA GLU A 191 0.85 23.90 -2.33
C GLU A 191 0.12 25.06 -3.03
N ALA A 192 -0.89 24.75 -3.85
CA ALA A 192 -1.70 25.78 -4.54
C ALA A 192 -2.88 26.29 -3.71
N ALA A 193 -3.14 25.71 -2.54
CA ALA A 193 -4.25 26.07 -1.64
C ALA A 193 -3.78 26.87 -0.39
N GLU A 194 -2.48 27.06 -0.21
CA GLU A 194 -1.85 27.97 0.77
C GLU A 194 -1.49 29.31 0.10
#